data_9e4ae2bac97581e702983e23f914e5ad
#
_entry.id   9e4ae2bac97581e702983e23f914e5ad
#
_cell.length_a   1.000
_cell.length_b   1.000
_cell.length_c   1.000
_cell.angle_alpha   90.00
_cell.angle_beta   90.00
_cell.angle_gamma   90.00
#
_symmetry.space_group_name_H-M   'P 1'
#
loop_
_entity.id
_entity.type
_entity.pdbx_description
1 polymer ?
#
loop_
_entity_poly.entity_id
_entity_poly.type
_entity_poly.pdbx_seq_one_letter_code
_entity_poly.pdbx_strand_id
1 'polypeptide(L)'
;MSEKTNIATLDYLNEYDPAIGNAMTDELKRQRRNLELIASENIVSPAVMAAMGSLLTNKYAEGYPGKRYYGGCQCVDVVEEIARQRACELFGAEHANVQPHSGAQANTCLLYTSDAADD
;
A
#
# COMPACT_ATOMS: atom_id res chain seq x y z
N MET A 1 -5.05 6.30 -19.84
CA MET A 1 -4.30 5.28 -19.08
C MET A 1 -5.10 4.01 -19.11
N SER A 2 -4.49 2.95 -19.58
CA SER A 2 -5.21 1.79 -20.07
C SER A 2 -5.93 1.03 -18.94
N GLU A 3 -7.22 0.86 -19.10
CA GLU A 3 -8.03 -0.16 -18.41
C GLU A 3 -7.43 -1.58 -18.50
N LYS A 4 -6.43 -1.74 -19.34
CA LYS A 4 -5.80 -3.03 -19.65
C LYS A 4 -5.08 -3.70 -18.47
N THR A 5 -4.52 -2.94 -17.52
CA THR A 5 -3.71 -3.55 -16.46
C THR A 5 -4.56 -4.25 -15.40
N ASN A 6 -5.73 -3.67 -15.04
CA ASN A 6 -6.66 -4.32 -14.11
C ASN A 6 -7.40 -5.48 -14.76
N ILE A 7 -7.75 -5.36 -16.01
CA ILE A 7 -8.41 -6.43 -16.77
C ILE A 7 -7.46 -7.64 -16.92
N ALA A 8 -6.21 -7.40 -17.27
CA ALA A 8 -5.24 -8.50 -17.42
C ALA A 8 -4.98 -9.25 -16.11
N THR A 9 -4.93 -8.56 -14.97
CA THR A 9 -4.76 -9.19 -13.66
C THR A 9 -6.00 -9.98 -13.26
N LEU A 10 -7.19 -9.47 -13.51
CA LEU A 10 -8.44 -10.18 -13.24
C LEU A 10 -8.62 -11.40 -14.14
N ASP A 11 -8.27 -11.27 -15.41
CA ASP A 11 -8.31 -12.38 -16.36
C ASP A 11 -7.38 -13.52 -15.89
N TYR A 12 -6.16 -13.18 -15.48
CA TYR A 12 -5.22 -14.15 -14.92
C TYR A 12 -5.76 -14.82 -13.65
N LEU A 13 -6.33 -14.07 -12.73
CA LEU A 13 -6.91 -14.61 -11.50
C LEU A 13 -8.15 -15.48 -11.78
N ASN A 14 -8.99 -15.09 -12.73
CA ASN A 14 -10.13 -15.89 -13.16
C ASN A 14 -9.71 -17.25 -13.77
N GLU A 15 -8.59 -17.26 -14.46
CA GLU A 15 -8.03 -18.50 -15.03
C GLU A 15 -7.40 -19.39 -13.95
N TYR A 16 -6.65 -18.78 -13.00
CA TYR A 16 -5.89 -19.50 -11.99
C TYR A 16 -6.74 -19.97 -10.80
N ASP A 17 -7.61 -19.09 -10.29
CA ASP A 17 -8.57 -19.33 -9.20
C ASP A 17 -9.91 -18.65 -9.52
N PRO A 18 -10.80 -19.36 -10.23
CA PRO A 18 -12.09 -18.79 -10.64
C PRO A 18 -12.97 -18.30 -9.49
N ALA A 19 -12.86 -18.90 -8.31
CA ALA A 19 -13.67 -18.47 -7.17
C ALA A 19 -13.29 -17.07 -6.71
N ILE A 20 -12.00 -16.81 -6.56
CA ILE A 20 -11.47 -15.48 -6.20
C ILE A 20 -11.59 -14.51 -7.37
N GLY A 21 -11.24 -14.90 -8.57
CA GLY A 21 -11.29 -14.04 -9.74
C GLY A 21 -12.69 -13.52 -10.04
N ASN A 22 -13.72 -14.37 -9.92
CA ASN A 22 -15.11 -13.97 -10.10
C ASN A 22 -15.56 -12.97 -8.99
N ALA A 23 -15.22 -13.23 -7.73
CA ALA A 23 -15.55 -12.33 -6.63
C ALA A 23 -14.93 -10.94 -6.83
N MET A 24 -13.66 -10.88 -7.24
CA MET A 24 -12.97 -9.62 -7.54
C MET A 24 -13.56 -8.90 -8.76
N THR A 25 -13.97 -9.67 -9.77
CA THR A 25 -14.65 -9.13 -10.95
C THR A 25 -16.01 -8.51 -10.58
N ASP A 26 -16.74 -9.14 -9.70
CA ASP A 26 -18.02 -8.61 -9.23
C ASP A 26 -17.84 -7.38 -8.34
N GLU A 27 -16.79 -7.32 -7.54
CA GLU A 27 -16.41 -6.11 -6.78
C GLU A 27 -16.05 -4.95 -7.73
N LEU A 28 -15.30 -5.20 -8.80
CA LEU A 28 -15.03 -4.17 -9.80
C LEU A 28 -16.31 -3.62 -10.42
N LYS A 29 -17.26 -4.50 -10.76
CA LYS A 29 -18.57 -4.08 -11.26
C LYS A 29 -19.36 -3.26 -10.22
N ARG A 30 -19.31 -3.67 -8.95
CA ARG A 30 -19.93 -2.94 -7.85
C ARG A 30 -19.37 -1.53 -7.74
N GLN A 31 -18.06 -1.37 -7.68
CA GLN A 31 -17.40 -0.07 -7.58
C GLN A 31 -17.70 0.86 -8.76
N ARG A 32 -17.81 0.31 -9.97
CA ARG A 32 -18.14 1.10 -11.17
C ARG A 32 -19.60 1.54 -11.22
N ARG A 33 -20.49 0.79 -10.60
CA ARG A 33 -21.93 1.05 -10.62
C ARG A 33 -22.39 1.96 -9.48
N ASN A 34 -21.79 1.85 -8.32
CA ASN A 34 -22.24 2.49 -7.10
C ASN A 34 -21.41 3.76 -6.82
N LEU A 35 -22.06 4.74 -6.19
CA LEU A 35 -21.37 5.87 -5.57
C LEU A 35 -20.93 5.45 -4.17
N GLU A 36 -19.64 5.61 -3.90
CA GLU A 36 -19.10 5.36 -2.56
C GLU A 36 -19.27 6.62 -1.70
N LEU A 37 -19.97 6.47 -0.58
CA LEU A 37 -20.27 7.58 0.35
C LEU A 37 -19.57 7.45 1.69
N ILE A 38 -18.70 6.45 1.87
CA ILE A 38 -17.90 6.26 3.07
C ILE A 38 -16.68 7.17 2.99
N ALA A 39 -16.62 8.20 3.84
CA ALA A 39 -15.57 9.23 3.79
C ALA A 39 -14.15 8.70 4.05
N SER A 40 -14.01 7.55 4.69
CA SER A 40 -12.72 6.90 4.96
C SER A 40 -12.21 6.02 3.82
N GLU A 41 -13.00 5.80 2.77
CA GLU A 41 -12.57 5.05 1.59
C GLU A 41 -11.91 5.96 0.56
N ASN A 42 -10.89 5.42 -0.12
CA ASN A 42 -10.19 6.09 -1.20
C ASN A 42 -9.97 5.13 -2.36
N ILE A 43 -10.30 5.57 -3.57
CA ILE A 43 -10.06 4.79 -4.79
C ILE A 43 -8.65 5.09 -5.27
N VAL A 44 -7.76 4.13 -5.12
CA VAL A 44 -6.36 4.25 -5.52
C VAL A 44 -6.17 4.05 -7.02
N SER A 45 -5.07 4.57 -7.56
CA SER A 45 -4.73 4.36 -8.96
C SER A 45 -4.34 2.91 -9.25
N PRO A 46 -4.51 2.44 -10.50
CA PRO A 46 -4.03 1.12 -10.92
C PRO A 46 -2.55 0.88 -10.65
N ALA A 47 -1.73 1.93 -10.69
CA ALA A 47 -0.30 1.84 -10.39
C ALA A 47 -0.03 1.49 -8.92
N VAL A 48 -0.81 2.02 -7.99
CA VAL A 48 -0.72 1.68 -6.56
C VAL A 48 -1.09 0.21 -6.35
N MET A 49 -2.20 -0.25 -6.95
CA MET A 49 -2.60 -1.65 -6.84
C MET A 49 -1.56 -2.61 -7.44
N ALA A 50 -0.96 -2.25 -8.57
CA ALA A 50 0.10 -3.04 -9.19
C ALA A 50 1.37 -3.10 -8.34
N ALA A 51 1.75 -2.01 -7.69
CA ALA A 51 2.90 -1.98 -6.79
C ALA A 51 2.67 -2.85 -5.54
N MET A 52 1.48 -2.81 -4.96
CA MET A 52 1.13 -3.61 -3.78
C MET A 52 1.14 -5.12 -4.07
N GLY A 53 0.71 -5.54 -5.27
CA GLY A 53 0.70 -6.93 -5.71
C GLY A 53 1.97 -7.36 -6.46
N SER A 54 3.09 -6.69 -6.24
CA SER A 54 4.34 -6.95 -6.95
C SER A 54 5.21 -8.01 -6.26
N LEU A 55 6.33 -8.33 -6.91
CA LEU A 55 7.36 -9.24 -6.38
C LEU A 55 7.98 -8.78 -5.05
N LEU A 56 7.80 -7.52 -4.66
CA LEU A 56 8.20 -7.02 -3.35
C LEU A 56 7.48 -7.74 -2.20
N THR A 57 6.32 -8.31 -2.44
CA THR A 57 5.57 -9.17 -1.50
C THR A 57 6.41 -10.35 -0.99
N ASN A 58 7.37 -10.83 -1.78
CA ASN A 58 8.23 -11.96 -1.43
C ASN A 58 9.46 -11.56 -0.60
N LYS A 59 9.69 -10.25 -0.37
CA LYS A 59 10.89 -9.79 0.31
C LYS A 59 10.63 -9.38 1.75
N TYR A 60 11.22 -10.09 2.67
CA TYR A 60 11.28 -9.72 4.07
C TYR A 60 12.34 -8.65 4.30
N ALA A 61 11.98 -7.47 4.84
CA ALA A 61 12.83 -6.29 4.93
C ALA A 61 12.78 -5.64 6.32
N GLU A 62 12.93 -6.44 7.36
CA GLU A 62 12.98 -5.97 8.74
C GLU A 62 14.14 -5.00 8.96
N GLY A 63 13.88 -3.91 9.68
CA GLY A 63 14.80 -2.81 9.87
C GLY A 63 14.49 -1.62 8.95
N TYR A 64 15.47 -0.76 8.72
CA TYR A 64 15.34 0.45 7.90
C TYR A 64 16.33 0.45 6.73
N PRO A 65 16.14 1.28 5.69
CA PRO A 65 17.09 1.40 4.60
C PRO A 65 18.53 1.57 5.09
N GLY A 66 19.44 0.74 4.56
CA GLY A 66 20.83 0.71 4.96
C GLY A 66 21.11 0.08 6.33
N LYS A 67 20.10 -0.30 7.10
CA LYS A 67 20.20 -0.92 8.43
C LYS A 67 19.23 -2.09 8.56
N ARG A 68 19.28 -3.02 7.62
CA ARG A 68 18.43 -4.22 7.60
C ARG A 68 19.05 -5.36 8.40
N TYR A 69 18.19 -6.20 8.95
CA TYR A 69 18.63 -7.42 9.63
C TYR A 69 19.00 -8.53 8.66
N TYR A 70 18.49 -8.47 7.41
CA TYR A 70 18.69 -9.49 6.39
C TYR A 70 19.31 -8.91 5.12
N GLY A 71 20.02 -9.76 4.38
CA GLY A 71 20.56 -9.41 3.07
C GLY A 71 19.52 -9.30 1.96
N GLY A 72 19.94 -8.76 0.82
CA GLY A 72 19.09 -8.69 -0.38
C GLY A 72 18.06 -7.55 -0.37
N CYS A 73 18.24 -6.53 0.46
CA CYS A 73 17.30 -5.43 0.60
C CYS A 73 17.64 -4.19 -0.24
N GLN A 74 18.69 -4.25 -1.05
CA GLN A 74 19.17 -3.10 -1.82
C GLN A 74 18.10 -2.47 -2.74
N CYS A 75 17.19 -3.26 -3.30
CA CYS A 75 16.11 -2.75 -4.14
C CYS A 75 14.92 -2.24 -3.31
N VAL A 76 14.57 -2.94 -2.25
CA VAL A 76 13.54 -2.51 -1.29
C VAL A 76 13.92 -1.19 -0.62
N ASP A 77 15.20 -1.02 -0.28
CA ASP A 77 15.72 0.21 0.32
C ASP A 77 15.47 1.42 -0.60
N VAL A 78 15.66 1.26 -1.90
CA VAL A 78 15.38 2.33 -2.87
C VAL A 78 13.90 2.68 -2.90
N VAL A 79 13.01 1.68 -2.90
CA VAL A 79 11.55 1.90 -2.91
C VAL A 79 11.09 2.61 -1.63
N GLU A 80 11.57 2.16 -0.47
CA GLU A 80 11.21 2.78 0.81
C GLU A 80 11.75 4.21 0.91
N GLU A 81 12.98 4.46 0.47
CA GLU A 81 13.56 5.80 0.49
C GLU A 81 12.81 6.77 -0.44
N ILE A 82 12.42 6.34 -1.64
CA ILE A 82 11.58 7.14 -2.53
C ILE A 82 10.24 7.47 -1.87
N ALA A 83 9.61 6.49 -1.23
CA ALA A 83 8.34 6.71 -0.55
C ALA A 83 8.49 7.73 0.60
N ARG A 84 9.55 7.61 1.40
CA ARG A 84 9.87 8.52 2.49
C ARG A 84 10.10 9.95 2.01
N GLN A 85 10.92 10.13 0.97
CA GLN A 85 11.21 11.43 0.39
C GLN A 85 9.95 12.09 -0.16
N ARG A 86 9.14 11.36 -0.92
CA ARG A 86 7.88 11.87 -1.47
C ARG A 86 6.87 12.23 -0.40
N ALA A 87 6.81 11.49 0.72
CA ALA A 87 5.98 11.85 1.85
C ALA A 87 6.46 13.17 2.49
N CYS A 88 7.76 13.36 2.68
CA CYS A 88 8.32 14.62 3.15
C CYS A 88 7.97 15.80 2.23
N GLU A 89 8.13 15.63 0.93
CA GLU A 89 7.80 16.65 -0.07
C GLU A 89 6.31 17.01 -0.07
N LEU A 90 5.44 15.98 -0.05
CA LEU A 90 4.00 16.16 -0.11
C LEU A 90 3.44 16.93 1.11
N PHE A 91 3.96 16.64 2.29
CA PHE A 91 3.47 17.20 3.53
C PHE A 91 4.32 18.36 4.07
N GLY A 92 5.42 18.72 3.39
CA GLY A 92 6.36 19.73 3.88
C GLY A 92 7.02 19.33 5.20
N ALA A 93 7.24 18.03 5.42
CA ALA A 93 7.77 17.48 6.65
C ALA A 93 9.28 17.26 6.56
N GLU A 94 10.00 17.46 7.66
CA GLU A 94 11.43 17.17 7.74
C GLU A 94 11.73 15.67 7.77
N HIS A 95 10.80 14.88 8.33
CA HIS A 95 10.94 13.44 8.50
C HIS A 95 9.63 12.71 8.17
N ALA A 96 9.74 11.50 7.65
CA ALA A 96 8.62 10.61 7.42
C ALA A 96 9.02 9.16 7.72
N ASN A 97 8.08 8.40 8.28
CA ASN A 97 8.17 6.96 8.41
C ASN A 97 7.01 6.34 7.62
N VAL A 98 7.33 5.48 6.65
CA VAL A 98 6.35 4.86 5.75
C VAL A 98 6.13 3.37 6.05
N GLN A 99 6.65 2.87 7.17
CA GLN A 99 6.53 1.47 7.56
C GLN A 99 5.24 1.08 8.31
N PRO A 100 4.49 1.99 8.98
CA PRO A 100 3.26 1.58 9.65
C PRO A 100 2.30 0.84 8.72
N HIS A 101 1.77 -0.29 9.18
CA HIS A 101 0.90 -1.16 8.37
C HIS A 101 -0.52 -0.59 8.20
N SER A 102 -0.90 0.35 9.06
CA SER A 102 -2.21 1.00 9.02
C SER A 102 -2.20 2.36 9.73
N GLY A 103 -3.19 3.18 9.47
CA GLY A 103 -3.40 4.44 10.21
C GLY A 103 -3.59 4.21 11.71
N ALA A 104 -4.27 3.13 12.10
CA ALA A 104 -4.45 2.75 13.50
C ALA A 104 -3.11 2.48 14.19
N GLN A 105 -2.22 1.72 13.54
CA GLN A 105 -0.88 1.46 14.07
C GLN A 105 -0.05 2.73 14.18
N ALA A 106 -0.06 3.59 13.16
CA ALA A 106 0.64 4.87 13.18
C ALA A 106 0.16 5.75 14.33
N ASN A 107 -1.16 5.89 14.50
CA ASN A 107 -1.75 6.67 15.57
C ASN A 107 -1.42 6.12 16.96
N THR A 108 -1.48 4.81 17.14
CA THR A 108 -1.12 4.19 18.43
C THR A 108 0.34 4.47 18.79
N CYS A 109 1.25 4.38 17.85
CA CYS A 109 2.65 4.73 18.07
C CYS A 109 2.83 6.20 18.47
N LEU A 110 2.17 7.11 17.78
CA LEU A 110 2.25 8.55 18.07
C LEU A 110 1.69 8.88 19.46
N LEU A 111 0.53 8.36 19.80
CA LEU A 111 -0.10 8.56 21.11
C LEU A 111 0.78 8.03 22.25
N TYR A 112 1.40 6.87 22.05
CA TYR A 112 2.29 6.27 23.05
C TYR A 112 3.58 7.08 23.27
N THR A 113 4.08 7.74 22.23
CA THR A 113 5.35 8.50 22.30
C THR A 113 5.16 9.98 22.63
N SER A 114 3.94 10.53 22.51
CA SER A 114 3.68 11.96 22.63
C SER A 114 3.08 12.40 23.96
N ASP A 115 2.90 11.51 24.94
CA ASP A 115 2.26 11.80 26.24
C ASP A 115 0.83 12.39 26.11
N ALA A 116 0.23 12.29 24.92
CA ALA A 116 -1.08 12.85 24.62
C ALA A 116 -2.25 12.02 25.24
N ALA A 117 -1.94 10.97 25.96
CA ALA A 117 -2.92 10.14 26.65
C ALA A 117 -3.17 10.54 28.12
N ASP A 118 -2.40 11.49 28.65
CA ASP A 118 -2.47 11.91 30.07
C ASP A 118 -3.23 13.24 30.28
N ASP A 119 -3.80 13.82 29.22
CA ASP A 119 -4.67 15.00 29.27
C ASP A 119 -6.20 14.60 29.14
#